data_b22e1e913919ce52d1c2e6410a7a9483
#
_entry.id   b22e1e913919ce52d1c2e6410a7a9483
#
_cell.length_a   1.000
_cell.length_b   1.000
_cell.length_c   1.000
_cell.angle_alpha   90.00
_cell.angle_beta   90.00
_cell.angle_gamma   90.00
#
_symmetry.space_group_name_H-M   'P 1'
#
loop_
_entity.id
_entity.type
_entity.pdbx_description
1 polymer ?
#
loop_
_entity_poly.entity_id
_entity_poly.type
_entity_poly.pdbx_seq_one_letter_code
_entity_poly.pdbx_strand_id
1 'polypeptide(L)'
;FICITGLANAGKSTLINSLVGEKVAIVSWRPQTTRNKILGIVNGEKGGENFQMVFIDTPGIHTAKNHLGDYMMKSVEVGLKDVDGILYVVDTAKGLQKEDYEFIEKHAEGKPLIVVLNKEDAVTKTTMLDVLQKLTAFPQIKAVVPASAKKGENLEPIMNELLALLPEGVQMFPEDMFTDSSMRFMAAEIIREKG
;
A
#
# COMPACT_ATOMS: atom_id res chain seq x y z
N PHE A 1 10.18 2.91 7.00
CA PHE A 1 9.20 1.82 6.79
C PHE A 1 7.82 2.39 6.50
N ILE A 2 7.17 1.93 5.42
CA ILE A 2 5.82 2.35 5.01
C ILE A 2 4.90 1.14 5.00
N CYS A 3 3.84 1.19 5.79
CA CYS A 3 2.80 0.15 5.76
C CYS A 3 1.82 0.42 4.61
N ILE A 4 1.67 -0.53 3.69
CA ILE A 4 0.62 -0.47 2.66
C ILE A 4 -0.59 -1.28 3.12
N THR A 5 -1.75 -0.63 3.19
CA THR A 5 -2.99 -1.26 3.63
C THR A 5 -4.20 -0.72 2.85
N GLY A 6 -5.37 -1.26 3.09
CA GLY A 6 -6.62 -0.91 2.39
C GLY A 6 -7.48 -2.14 2.18
N LEU A 7 -8.68 -1.98 1.67
CA LEU A 7 -9.64 -3.07 1.48
C LEU A 7 -9.14 -4.16 0.52
N ALA A 8 -9.76 -5.32 0.59
CA ALA A 8 -9.46 -6.40 -0.35
C ALA A 8 -9.70 -5.96 -1.80
N ASN A 9 -8.76 -6.33 -2.70
CA ASN A 9 -8.80 -5.97 -4.13
C ASN A 9 -8.68 -4.47 -4.45
N ALA A 10 -8.24 -3.62 -3.50
CA ALA A 10 -7.93 -2.22 -3.76
C ALA A 10 -6.69 -2.02 -4.67
N GLY A 11 -5.89 -3.08 -4.87
CA GLY A 11 -4.71 -3.05 -5.74
C GLY A 11 -3.39 -2.82 -5.01
N LYS A 12 -3.32 -3.11 -3.71
CA LYS A 12 -2.12 -2.97 -2.86
C LYS A 12 -0.88 -3.67 -3.43
N SER A 13 -0.99 -4.98 -3.69
CA SER A 13 0.13 -5.76 -4.23
C SER A 13 0.53 -5.33 -5.64
N THR A 14 -0.42 -4.84 -6.46
CA THR A 14 -0.11 -4.23 -7.76
C THR A 14 0.67 -2.94 -7.56
N LEU A 15 0.24 -2.10 -6.62
CA LEU A 15 0.91 -0.83 -6.32
C LEU A 15 2.34 -1.04 -5.80
N ILE A 16 2.55 -1.98 -4.88
CA ILE A 16 3.90 -2.34 -4.41
C ILE A 16 4.79 -2.76 -5.57
N ASN A 17 4.35 -3.70 -6.41
CA ASN A 17 5.14 -4.15 -7.56
C ASN A 17 5.49 -2.97 -8.49
N SER A 18 4.55 -2.06 -8.71
CA SER A 18 4.79 -0.88 -9.56
C SER A 18 5.74 0.13 -8.93
N LEU A 19 5.70 0.32 -7.60
CA LEU A 19 6.60 1.21 -6.88
C LEU A 19 8.01 0.63 -6.76
N VAL A 20 8.13 -0.68 -6.54
CA VAL A 20 9.44 -1.38 -6.49
C VAL A 20 10.06 -1.55 -7.88
N GLY A 21 9.24 -1.61 -8.93
CA GLY A 21 9.67 -1.91 -10.29
C GLY A 21 9.89 -3.41 -10.56
N GLU A 22 9.69 -4.26 -9.55
CA GLU A 22 9.89 -5.70 -9.59
C GLU A 22 8.68 -6.44 -9.01
N LYS A 23 8.50 -7.71 -9.40
CA LYS A 23 7.40 -8.53 -8.90
C LYS A 23 7.76 -9.15 -7.55
N VAL A 24 7.49 -8.42 -6.46
CA VAL A 24 7.72 -8.88 -5.08
C VAL A 24 6.48 -9.43 -4.40
N ALA A 25 5.29 -9.06 -4.86
CA ALA A 25 4.01 -9.53 -4.33
C ALA A 25 3.14 -10.16 -5.43
N ILE A 26 2.36 -11.20 -5.06
CA ILE A 26 1.41 -11.81 -6.00
C ILE A 26 0.19 -10.91 -6.21
N VAL A 27 -0.31 -10.92 -7.43
CA VAL A 27 -1.51 -10.17 -7.82
C VAL A 27 -2.60 -11.14 -8.25
N SER A 28 -3.73 -11.13 -7.58
CA SER A 28 -4.89 -11.95 -7.94
C SER A 28 -6.19 -11.18 -7.73
N TRP A 29 -7.19 -11.50 -8.53
CA TRP A 29 -8.56 -10.99 -8.36
C TRP A 29 -9.28 -11.64 -7.17
N ARG A 30 -8.77 -12.78 -6.67
CA ARG A 30 -9.35 -13.48 -5.51
C ARG A 30 -9.07 -12.67 -4.23
N PRO A 31 -10.05 -12.50 -3.34
CA PRO A 31 -9.82 -11.89 -2.03
C PRO A 31 -8.79 -12.68 -1.21
N GLN A 32 -8.09 -11.98 -0.28
CA GLN A 32 -7.11 -12.59 0.63
C GLN A 32 -5.90 -13.22 -0.10
N THR A 33 -5.44 -12.55 -1.17
CA THR A 33 -4.26 -12.97 -1.93
C THR A 33 -3.00 -12.92 -1.07
N THR A 34 -2.74 -11.80 -0.39
CA THR A 34 -1.64 -11.65 0.55
C THR A 34 -2.06 -12.22 1.91
N ARG A 35 -1.32 -13.22 2.40
CA ARG A 35 -1.57 -13.88 3.69
C ARG A 35 -0.48 -13.61 4.71
N ASN A 36 0.74 -13.37 4.24
CA ASN A 36 1.90 -13.06 5.05
C ASN A 36 2.40 -11.65 4.73
N LYS A 37 3.11 -11.05 5.68
CA LYS A 37 3.84 -9.81 5.49
C LYS A 37 4.90 -10.02 4.40
N ILE A 38 4.92 -9.16 3.39
CA ILE A 38 5.93 -9.15 2.33
C ILE A 38 6.61 -7.79 2.38
N LEU A 39 7.95 -7.77 2.32
CA LEU A 39 8.70 -6.52 2.20
C LEU A 39 8.99 -6.25 0.72
N GLY A 40 8.74 -5.02 0.30
CA GLY A 40 9.22 -4.45 -0.96
C GLY A 40 10.21 -3.34 -0.65
N ILE A 41 11.41 -3.41 -1.21
CA ILE A 41 12.51 -2.48 -0.93
C ILE A 41 12.78 -1.65 -2.17
N VAL A 42 12.81 -0.33 -2.00
CA VAL A 42 13.16 0.63 -3.04
C VAL A 42 14.38 1.40 -2.58
N ASN A 43 15.45 1.32 -3.37
CA ASN A 43 16.65 2.13 -3.21
C ASN A 43 16.66 3.20 -4.30
N GLY A 44 17.13 4.39 -4.00
CA GLY A 44 17.23 5.47 -4.98
C GLY A 44 17.99 6.68 -4.45
N GLU A 45 18.09 7.68 -5.33
CA GLU A 45 18.70 8.96 -5.03
C GLU A 45 17.73 10.08 -5.38
N LYS A 46 17.64 11.09 -4.52
CA LYS A 46 16.87 12.30 -4.77
C LYS A 46 17.60 13.51 -4.22
N GLY A 47 17.86 14.48 -5.10
CA GLY A 47 18.55 15.71 -4.70
C GLY A 47 20.01 15.50 -4.26
N GLY A 48 20.67 14.44 -4.67
CA GLY A 48 22.03 14.07 -4.25
C GLY A 48 22.08 13.26 -2.95
N GLU A 49 20.94 12.91 -2.37
CA GLU A 49 20.85 12.09 -1.16
C GLU A 49 20.28 10.70 -1.48
N ASN A 50 20.94 9.67 -1.00
CA ASN A 50 20.47 8.29 -1.13
C ASN A 50 19.31 8.04 -0.16
N PHE A 51 18.32 7.29 -0.61
CA PHE A 51 17.25 6.82 0.25
C PHE A 51 17.00 5.32 0.11
N GLN A 52 16.49 4.73 1.17
CA GLN A 52 15.94 3.38 1.16
C GLN A 52 14.55 3.39 1.76
N MET A 53 13.54 2.99 0.98
CA MET A 53 12.16 2.89 1.41
C MET A 53 11.74 1.43 1.48
N VAL A 54 11.20 1.00 2.61
CA VAL A 54 10.77 -0.38 2.83
C VAL A 54 9.26 -0.40 2.95
N PHE A 55 8.60 -0.97 1.96
CA PHE A 55 7.16 -1.19 1.95
C PHE A 55 6.81 -2.51 2.63
N ILE A 56 5.84 -2.46 3.50
CA ILE A 56 5.26 -3.62 4.16
C ILE A 56 3.88 -3.88 3.55
N ASP A 57 3.76 -4.91 2.70
CA ASP A 57 2.45 -5.35 2.19
C ASP A 57 1.70 -6.09 3.29
N THR A 58 0.48 -5.66 3.54
CA THR A 58 -0.39 -6.29 4.52
C THR A 58 -1.59 -6.96 3.85
N PRO A 59 -2.15 -8.00 4.47
CA PRO A 59 -3.44 -8.53 4.04
C PRO A 59 -4.49 -7.42 3.92
N GLY A 60 -5.41 -7.56 2.96
CA GLY A 60 -6.51 -6.60 2.80
C GLY A 60 -7.39 -6.54 4.04
N ILE A 61 -7.77 -5.32 4.44
CA ILE A 61 -8.75 -5.11 5.50
C ILE A 61 -10.09 -5.71 5.09
N HIS A 62 -10.71 -6.45 5.97
CA HIS A 62 -12.04 -7.03 5.79
C HIS A 62 -12.67 -7.32 7.15
N THR A 63 -13.99 -7.40 7.19
CA THR A 63 -14.67 -7.87 8.40
C THR A 63 -14.32 -9.34 8.65
N ALA A 64 -13.65 -9.62 9.77
CA ALA A 64 -13.26 -10.98 10.14
C ALA A 64 -14.52 -11.84 10.34
N LYS A 65 -14.67 -12.88 9.51
CA LYS A 65 -15.79 -13.84 9.60
C LYS A 65 -15.35 -15.23 10.07
N ASN A 66 -14.04 -15.44 10.24
CA ASN A 66 -13.44 -16.70 10.63
C ASN A 66 -12.04 -16.49 11.22
N HIS A 67 -11.43 -17.54 11.77
CA HIS A 67 -10.09 -17.50 12.38
C HIS A 67 -8.99 -16.99 11.44
N LEU A 68 -9.09 -17.25 10.14
CA LEU A 68 -8.14 -16.70 9.16
C LEU A 68 -8.27 -15.17 9.04
N GLY A 69 -9.50 -14.66 9.06
CA GLY A 69 -9.76 -13.23 9.07
C GLY A 69 -9.19 -12.54 10.30
N ASP A 70 -9.37 -13.13 11.49
CA ASP A 70 -8.78 -12.60 12.73
C ASP A 70 -7.25 -12.55 12.67
N TYR A 71 -6.62 -13.61 12.14
CA TYR A 71 -5.17 -13.64 11.94
C TYR A 71 -4.70 -12.53 10.97
N MET A 72 -5.39 -12.33 9.86
CA MET A 72 -5.06 -11.31 8.87
C MET A 72 -5.20 -9.90 9.45
N MET A 73 -6.25 -9.63 10.25
CA MET A 73 -6.43 -8.34 10.91
C MET A 73 -5.33 -8.06 11.95
N LYS A 74 -4.91 -9.06 12.74
CA LYS A 74 -3.74 -8.94 13.63
C LYS A 74 -2.45 -8.62 12.86
N SER A 75 -2.28 -9.21 11.66
CA SER A 75 -1.12 -8.93 10.81
C SER A 75 -1.10 -7.47 10.31
N VAL A 76 -2.27 -6.88 10.02
CA VAL A 76 -2.39 -5.45 9.71
C VAL A 76 -1.97 -4.60 10.92
N GLU A 77 -2.52 -4.88 12.11
CA GLU A 77 -2.20 -4.13 13.33
C GLU A 77 -0.72 -4.22 13.71
N VAL A 78 -0.09 -5.37 13.53
CA VAL A 78 1.37 -5.53 13.73
C VAL A 78 2.14 -4.73 12.70
N GLY A 79 1.71 -4.74 11.43
CA GLY A 79 2.34 -3.96 10.36
C GLY A 79 2.28 -2.45 10.57
N LEU A 80 1.30 -1.97 11.35
CA LEU A 80 1.12 -0.55 11.65
C LEU A 80 1.94 -0.03 12.83
N LYS A 81 2.56 -0.89 13.65
CA LYS A 81 3.20 -0.47 14.91
C LYS A 81 4.46 0.36 14.71
N ASP A 82 5.39 -0.15 13.93
CA ASP A 82 6.75 0.37 13.83
C ASP A 82 7.06 0.90 12.41
N VAL A 83 6.17 1.74 11.87
CA VAL A 83 6.32 2.35 10.55
C VAL A 83 6.34 3.88 10.65
N ASP A 84 6.99 4.52 9.69
CA ASP A 84 7.14 5.97 9.59
C ASP A 84 5.90 6.61 8.94
N GLY A 85 5.14 5.81 8.16
CA GLY A 85 3.92 6.28 7.50
C GLY A 85 3.03 5.14 7.02
N ILE A 86 1.78 5.49 6.72
CA ILE A 86 0.75 4.59 6.22
C ILE A 86 0.36 5.02 4.81
N LEU A 87 0.41 4.08 3.86
CA LEU A 87 -0.11 4.25 2.51
C LEU A 87 -1.44 3.47 2.41
N TYR A 88 -2.54 4.18 2.46
CA TYR A 88 -3.87 3.60 2.39
C TYR A 88 -4.40 3.58 0.97
N VAL A 89 -4.72 2.41 0.43
CA VAL A 89 -5.12 2.23 -0.96
C VAL A 89 -6.62 2.02 -1.07
N VAL A 90 -7.29 2.93 -1.78
CA VAL A 90 -8.73 2.90 -2.06
C VAL A 90 -8.97 2.43 -3.49
N ASP A 91 -9.95 1.55 -3.70
CA ASP A 91 -10.49 1.22 -5.02
C ASP A 91 -11.48 2.31 -5.46
N THR A 92 -11.01 3.29 -6.23
CA THR A 92 -11.82 4.44 -6.64
C THR A 92 -13.05 4.03 -7.46
N ALA A 93 -12.98 2.91 -8.17
CA ALA A 93 -14.12 2.41 -8.95
C ALA A 93 -15.29 1.94 -8.07
N LYS A 94 -15.00 1.58 -6.81
CA LYS A 94 -16.02 1.23 -5.81
C LYS A 94 -16.45 2.42 -4.96
N GLY A 95 -15.69 3.52 -4.99
CA GLY A 95 -15.83 4.63 -4.06
C GLY A 95 -15.44 4.25 -2.63
N LEU A 96 -15.53 5.21 -1.71
CA LEU A 96 -15.26 4.97 -0.29
C LEU A 96 -16.34 4.09 0.33
N GLN A 97 -15.90 3.00 0.95
CA GLN A 97 -16.76 2.08 1.70
C GLN A 97 -16.76 2.45 3.20
N LYS A 98 -17.66 1.88 3.96
CA LYS A 98 -17.75 2.12 5.41
C LYS A 98 -16.45 1.81 6.13
N GLU A 99 -15.80 0.72 5.76
CA GLU A 99 -14.54 0.27 6.35
C GLU A 99 -13.37 1.20 6.02
N ASP A 100 -13.41 1.92 4.87
CA ASP A 100 -12.43 2.95 4.55
C ASP A 100 -12.54 4.12 5.53
N TYR A 101 -13.75 4.60 5.80
CA TYR A 101 -14.01 5.66 6.77
C TYR A 101 -13.54 5.26 8.16
N GLU A 102 -13.95 4.07 8.65
CA GLU A 102 -13.57 3.54 9.97
C GLU A 102 -12.05 3.44 10.13
N PHE A 103 -11.34 2.99 9.08
CA PHE A 103 -9.87 2.92 9.11
C PHE A 103 -9.23 4.31 9.18
N ILE A 104 -9.66 5.23 8.31
CA ILE A 104 -9.12 6.59 8.25
C ILE A 104 -9.33 7.31 9.59
N GLU A 105 -10.54 7.26 10.16
CA GLU A 105 -10.84 7.84 11.46
C GLU A 105 -9.95 7.28 12.58
N LYS A 106 -9.75 5.98 12.60
CA LYS A 106 -8.96 5.30 13.63
C LYS A 106 -7.47 5.61 13.57
N HIS A 107 -6.90 5.78 12.36
CA HIS A 107 -5.45 5.78 12.16
C HIS A 107 -4.85 7.12 11.70
N ALA A 108 -5.66 8.05 11.25
CA ALA A 108 -5.16 9.31 10.70
C ALA A 108 -4.53 10.25 11.75
N GLU A 109 -4.84 10.10 13.03
CA GLU A 109 -4.25 10.90 14.11
C GLU A 109 -2.93 10.33 14.66
N GLY A 110 -2.65 9.06 14.39
CA GLY A 110 -1.51 8.37 15.00
C GLY A 110 -0.21 8.46 14.22
N LYS A 111 -0.28 8.33 12.90
CA LYS A 111 0.87 8.32 11.98
C LYS A 111 0.52 9.07 10.69
N PRO A 112 1.53 9.61 9.98
CA PRO A 112 1.28 10.23 8.67
C PRO A 112 0.54 9.25 7.75
N LEU A 113 -0.63 9.65 7.27
CA LEU A 113 -1.50 8.86 6.40
C LEU A 113 -1.56 9.50 5.01
N ILE A 114 -1.12 8.77 4.00
CA ILE A 114 -1.29 9.11 2.60
C ILE A 114 -2.36 8.18 2.01
N VAL A 115 -3.35 8.75 1.34
CA VAL A 115 -4.41 7.99 0.67
C VAL A 115 -4.13 7.93 -0.83
N VAL A 116 -4.06 6.73 -1.40
CA VAL A 116 -3.96 6.53 -2.85
C VAL A 116 -5.33 6.15 -3.39
N LEU A 117 -5.87 6.98 -4.27
CA LEU A 117 -7.07 6.69 -5.05
C LEU A 117 -6.67 5.87 -6.27
N ASN A 118 -6.56 4.56 -6.08
CA ASN A 118 -6.11 3.64 -7.12
C ASN A 118 -7.21 3.33 -8.14
N LYS A 119 -6.81 2.84 -9.31
CA LYS A 119 -7.65 2.53 -10.46
C LYS A 119 -8.27 3.78 -11.10
N GLU A 120 -7.52 4.88 -11.12
CA GLU A 120 -7.92 6.12 -11.81
C GLU A 120 -8.30 5.85 -13.26
N ASP A 121 -7.63 4.90 -13.92
CA ASP A 121 -7.88 4.46 -15.29
C ASP A 121 -9.27 3.83 -15.51
N ALA A 122 -9.97 3.45 -14.45
CA ALA A 122 -11.27 2.79 -14.49
C ALA A 122 -12.45 3.71 -14.10
N VAL A 123 -12.21 5.00 -13.85
CA VAL A 123 -13.23 5.94 -13.38
C VAL A 123 -13.26 7.22 -14.20
N THR A 124 -14.39 7.94 -14.12
CA THR A 124 -14.51 9.27 -14.71
C THR A 124 -13.93 10.34 -13.79
N LYS A 125 -13.60 11.51 -14.36
CA LYS A 125 -13.15 12.67 -13.57
C LYS A 125 -14.17 13.09 -12.52
N THR A 126 -15.46 13.00 -12.82
CA THR A 126 -16.54 13.31 -11.87
C THR A 126 -16.51 12.36 -10.69
N THR A 127 -16.43 11.05 -10.92
CA THR A 127 -16.32 10.06 -9.84
C THR A 127 -15.07 10.31 -8.96
N MET A 128 -13.94 10.64 -9.59
CA MET A 128 -12.72 10.98 -8.87
C MET A 128 -12.91 12.21 -7.96
N LEU A 129 -13.52 13.27 -8.49
CA LEU A 129 -13.80 14.49 -7.72
C LEU A 129 -14.74 14.23 -6.54
N ASP A 130 -15.77 13.40 -6.72
CA ASP A 130 -16.70 13.04 -5.65
C ASP A 130 -15.99 12.31 -4.49
N VAL A 131 -15.05 11.41 -4.82
CA VAL A 131 -14.27 10.70 -3.80
C VAL A 131 -13.28 11.65 -3.11
N LEU A 132 -12.60 12.52 -3.86
CA LEU A 132 -11.71 13.55 -3.32
C LEU A 132 -12.45 14.47 -2.35
N GLN A 133 -13.65 14.95 -2.74
CA GLN A 133 -14.45 15.82 -1.88
C GLN A 133 -14.83 15.15 -0.55
N LYS A 134 -15.15 13.86 -0.56
CA LYS A 134 -15.45 13.12 0.68
C LYS A 134 -14.24 13.04 1.61
N LEU A 135 -13.02 12.95 1.06
CA LEU A 135 -11.80 12.89 1.85
C LEU A 135 -11.42 14.24 2.47
N THR A 136 -11.97 15.36 2.00
CA THR A 136 -11.76 16.68 2.65
C THR A 136 -12.34 16.75 4.07
N ALA A 137 -13.24 15.84 4.45
CA ALA A 137 -13.74 15.69 5.81
C ALA A 137 -12.67 15.21 6.81
N PHE A 138 -11.51 14.75 6.32
CA PHE A 138 -10.40 14.21 7.12
C PHE A 138 -9.15 15.09 6.96
N PRO A 139 -9.09 16.28 7.61
CA PRO A 139 -7.98 17.21 7.45
C PRO A 139 -6.64 16.67 7.95
N GLN A 140 -6.64 15.60 8.74
CA GLN A 140 -5.47 14.89 9.23
C GLN A 140 -4.79 14.00 8.18
N ILE A 141 -5.44 13.72 7.02
CA ILE A 141 -4.79 13.04 5.89
C ILE A 141 -3.68 13.93 5.36
N LYS A 142 -2.46 13.40 5.27
CA LYS A 142 -1.28 14.15 4.83
C LYS A 142 -1.35 14.52 3.34
N ALA A 143 -1.73 13.54 2.51
CA ALA A 143 -1.90 13.73 1.07
C ALA A 143 -2.91 12.71 0.49
N VAL A 144 -3.57 13.10 -0.60
CA VAL A 144 -4.43 12.21 -1.40
C VAL A 144 -3.92 12.24 -2.83
N VAL A 145 -3.53 11.08 -3.35
CA VAL A 145 -2.91 10.94 -4.68
C VAL A 145 -3.73 10.00 -5.55
N PRO A 146 -4.40 10.49 -6.62
CA PRO A 146 -4.97 9.64 -7.65
C PRO A 146 -3.87 8.90 -8.41
N ALA A 147 -4.05 7.59 -8.68
CA ALA A 147 -3.07 6.80 -9.40
C ALA A 147 -3.69 5.59 -10.11
N SER A 148 -2.97 5.04 -11.09
CA SER A 148 -3.23 3.73 -11.67
C SER A 148 -2.02 2.82 -11.48
N ALA A 149 -2.07 1.99 -10.44
CA ALA A 149 -1.02 1.00 -10.20
C ALA A 149 -0.85 0.03 -11.38
N LYS A 150 -1.95 -0.30 -12.07
CA LYS A 150 -1.94 -1.21 -13.23
C LYS A 150 -1.21 -0.62 -14.44
N LYS A 151 -1.33 0.69 -14.66
CA LYS A 151 -0.68 1.39 -15.78
C LYS A 151 0.65 2.03 -15.41
N GLY A 152 0.99 2.08 -14.12
CA GLY A 152 2.17 2.80 -13.64
C GLY A 152 2.01 4.32 -13.70
N GLU A 153 0.76 4.83 -13.71
CA GLU A 153 0.47 6.25 -13.79
C GLU A 153 0.43 6.89 -12.39
N ASN A 154 1.00 8.09 -12.26
CA ASN A 154 1.06 8.88 -11.02
C ASN A 154 1.79 8.21 -9.83
N LEU A 155 2.79 7.35 -10.11
CA LEU A 155 3.60 6.72 -9.06
C LEU A 155 4.61 7.70 -8.45
N GLU A 156 5.19 8.60 -9.25
CA GLU A 156 6.16 9.59 -8.79
C GLU A 156 5.59 10.54 -7.72
N PRO A 157 4.38 11.10 -7.86
CA PRO A 157 3.75 11.88 -6.79
C PRO A 157 3.63 11.10 -5.48
N ILE A 158 3.27 9.80 -5.52
CA ILE A 158 3.21 8.95 -4.32
C ILE A 158 4.59 8.85 -3.68
N MET A 159 5.63 8.56 -4.48
CA MET A 159 7.00 8.47 -3.98
C MET A 159 7.48 9.78 -3.36
N ASN A 160 7.14 10.91 -3.94
CA ASN A 160 7.51 12.24 -3.43
C ASN A 160 6.89 12.51 -2.05
N GLU A 161 5.61 12.21 -1.88
CA GLU A 161 4.92 12.36 -0.60
C GLU A 161 5.50 11.41 0.46
N LEU A 162 5.83 10.17 0.09
CA LEU A 162 6.43 9.20 0.99
C LEU A 162 7.85 9.58 1.40
N LEU A 163 8.67 10.08 0.47
CA LEU A 163 10.04 10.54 0.76
C LEU A 163 10.06 11.68 1.78
N ALA A 164 9.07 12.57 1.74
CA ALA A 164 8.93 13.64 2.72
C ALA A 164 8.61 13.16 4.15
N LEU A 165 8.25 11.90 4.31
CA LEU A 165 7.97 11.27 5.61
C LEU A 165 9.15 10.48 6.18
N LEU A 166 10.14 10.15 5.33
CA LEU A 166 11.26 9.30 5.78
C LEU A 166 12.16 10.06 6.76
N PRO A 167 12.49 9.44 7.90
CA PRO A 167 13.50 9.99 8.79
C PRO A 167 14.91 9.77 8.19
N GLU A 168 15.85 10.59 8.61
CA GLU A 168 17.26 10.30 8.39
C GLU A 168 17.65 9.00 9.10
N GLY A 169 18.47 8.18 8.45
CA GLY A 169 18.86 6.88 9.00
C GLY A 169 19.94 6.18 8.19
N VAL A 170 20.28 4.99 8.63
CA VAL A 170 21.23 4.11 7.94
C VAL A 170 20.50 3.17 6.99
N GLN A 171 21.16 2.80 5.91
CA GLN A 171 20.67 1.77 5.00
C GLN A 171 20.58 0.43 5.73
N MET A 172 19.41 -0.21 5.69
CA MET A 172 19.14 -1.45 6.43
C MET A 172 19.30 -2.71 5.59
N PHE A 173 19.14 -2.59 4.27
CA PHE A 173 19.20 -3.70 3.31
C PHE A 173 20.22 -3.39 2.22
N PRO A 174 20.84 -4.42 1.60
CA PRO A 174 21.71 -4.26 0.44
C PRO A 174 21.01 -3.50 -0.71
N GLU A 175 21.77 -2.74 -1.50
CA GLU A 175 21.23 -1.90 -2.59
C GLU A 175 20.57 -2.71 -3.71
N ASP A 176 21.00 -3.95 -3.93
CA ASP A 176 20.46 -4.87 -4.93
C ASP A 176 19.28 -5.71 -4.42
N MET A 177 18.83 -5.48 -3.18
CA MET A 177 17.75 -6.24 -2.56
C MET A 177 16.40 -5.57 -2.80
N PHE A 178 15.46 -6.29 -3.42
CA PHE A 178 14.07 -5.82 -3.68
C PHE A 178 13.05 -6.39 -2.70
N THR A 179 13.38 -7.48 -2.00
CA THR A 179 12.51 -8.14 -1.03
C THR A 179 13.33 -9.03 -0.10
N ASP A 180 12.84 -9.26 1.13
CA ASP A 180 13.40 -10.21 2.07
C ASP A 180 12.91 -11.67 1.83
N SER A 181 12.00 -11.86 0.88
CA SER A 181 11.38 -13.15 0.60
C SER A 181 12.36 -14.11 -0.08
N SER A 182 12.45 -15.35 0.42
CA SER A 182 13.29 -16.36 -0.19
C SER A 182 12.79 -16.74 -1.60
N MET A 183 13.71 -17.15 -2.49
CA MET A 183 13.37 -17.64 -3.84
C MET A 183 12.32 -18.77 -3.82
N ARG A 184 12.36 -19.65 -2.81
CA ARG A 184 11.36 -20.72 -2.63
C ARG A 184 9.98 -20.17 -2.34
N PHE A 185 9.89 -19.14 -1.46
CA PHE A 185 8.63 -18.49 -1.16
C PHE A 185 8.08 -17.79 -2.39
N MET A 186 8.89 -17.02 -3.11
CA MET A 186 8.51 -16.34 -4.34
C MET A 186 7.99 -17.30 -5.41
N ALA A 187 8.69 -18.43 -5.63
CA ALA A 187 8.27 -19.46 -6.56
C ALA A 187 6.91 -20.07 -6.17
N ALA A 188 6.72 -20.40 -4.88
CA ALA A 188 5.45 -20.93 -4.37
C ALA A 188 4.29 -19.92 -4.55
N GLU A 189 4.54 -18.63 -4.31
CA GLU A 189 3.56 -17.58 -4.49
C GLU A 189 3.18 -17.39 -5.98
N ILE A 190 4.15 -17.44 -6.90
CA ILE A 190 3.90 -17.37 -8.36
C ILE A 190 3.06 -18.58 -8.84
N ILE A 191 3.34 -19.78 -8.34
CA ILE A 191 2.52 -20.97 -8.63
C ILE A 191 1.09 -20.76 -8.13
N ARG A 192 0.93 -20.26 -6.92
CA ARG A 192 -0.39 -19.99 -6.32
C ARG A 192 -1.19 -18.90 -7.07
N GLU A 193 -0.52 -17.95 -7.71
CA GLU A 193 -1.17 -16.93 -8.53
C GLU A 193 -1.81 -17.51 -9.80
N LYS A 194 -1.18 -18.54 -10.36
CA LYS A 194 -1.60 -19.14 -11.65
C LYS A 194 -2.49 -20.37 -11.54
N GLY A 195 -2.65 -20.92 -10.33
CA GLY A 195 -3.55 -22.04 -10.03
C GLY A 195 -4.90 -21.57 -9.50
#